data_d8ae2d483deacc66bc0e0a7da5675154
#
_entry.id   d8ae2d483deacc66bc0e0a7da5675154
#
_cell.length_a   1.000
_cell.length_b   1.000
_cell.length_c   1.000
_cell.angle_alpha   90.00
_cell.angle_beta   90.00
_cell.angle_gamma   90.00
#
_symmetry.space_group_name_H-M   'P 1'
#
loop_
_entity.id
_entity.type
_entity.pdbx_description
1 polymer ?
#
loop_
_entity_poly.entity_id
_entity_poly.type
_entity_poly.pdbx_seq_one_letter_code
_entity_poly.pdbx_strand_id
1 'polypeptide(L)'
;MKKSILFLVAIFLISCETAVVETESDQNNSMVSFENGDIMTSATEDPLGTKFSYPTGEAAITSQIKRWAPGFQSPWHYHPYSGIAYVVQGELTVNYDSETSLDNVGGEKSIVTSQTYRAGDKAFLGVANMWHLSENKGSEDLVFIVSWLGEKDKALAVLEEK
;
A
#
# COMPACT_ATOMS: atom_id res chain seq x y z
N MET A 1 -86.56 -35.39 -3.33
CA MET A 1 -85.69 -34.68 -2.37
C MET A 1 -84.26 -34.91 -2.85
N LYS A 2 -83.63 -33.94 -3.57
CA LYS A 2 -82.26 -34.01 -4.08
C LYS A 2 -81.35 -33.21 -3.15
N LYS A 3 -80.44 -33.90 -2.49
CA LYS A 3 -79.40 -33.22 -1.64
C LYS A 3 -78.23 -32.85 -2.52
N SER A 4 -77.98 -31.54 -2.71
CA SER A 4 -76.75 -31.01 -3.34
C SER A 4 -75.66 -31.00 -2.32
N ILE A 5 -74.55 -31.69 -2.60
CA ILE A 5 -73.34 -31.62 -1.84
C ILE A 5 -72.47 -30.58 -2.51
N LEU A 6 -72.13 -29.47 -1.73
CA LEU A 6 -71.25 -28.40 -2.16
C LEU A 6 -69.82 -28.82 -1.80
N PHE A 7 -68.96 -29.06 -2.80
CA PHE A 7 -67.53 -29.31 -2.57
C PHE A 7 -66.81 -27.98 -2.50
N LEU A 8 -66.27 -27.70 -1.32
CA LEU A 8 -65.42 -26.54 -1.09
C LEU A 8 -63.99 -26.93 -1.46
N VAL A 9 -63.45 -26.40 -2.56
CA VAL A 9 -62.07 -26.57 -2.94
C VAL A 9 -61.25 -25.48 -2.26
N ALA A 10 -60.47 -25.88 -1.26
CA ALA A 10 -59.50 -24.99 -0.63
C ALA A 10 -58.22 -24.95 -1.50
N ILE A 11 -57.99 -23.80 -2.13
CA ILE A 11 -56.73 -23.53 -2.85
C ILE A 11 -55.70 -23.07 -1.84
N PHE A 12 -54.72 -23.93 -1.51
CA PHE A 12 -53.50 -23.55 -0.77
C PHE A 12 -52.57 -22.85 -1.74
N LEU A 13 -52.45 -21.54 -1.60
CA LEU A 13 -51.37 -20.77 -2.21
C LEU A 13 -50.11 -21.00 -1.36
N ILE A 14 -49.20 -21.83 -1.87
CA ILE A 14 -47.86 -21.95 -1.32
C ILE A 14 -47.07 -20.70 -1.79
N SER A 15 -46.94 -19.72 -0.90
CA SER A 15 -46.03 -18.62 -1.09
C SER A 15 -44.60 -19.14 -0.88
N CYS A 16 -43.84 -19.22 -1.94
CA CYS A 16 -42.41 -19.51 -1.89
C CYS A 16 -41.72 -18.20 -1.54
N GLU A 17 -41.52 -17.95 -0.24
CA GLU A 17 -40.64 -16.90 0.23
C GLU A 17 -39.20 -17.35 -0.04
N THR A 18 -38.59 -16.79 -1.07
CA THR A 18 -37.13 -16.86 -1.27
C THR A 18 -36.49 -16.02 -0.19
N ALA A 19 -35.96 -16.67 0.84
CA ALA A 19 -35.06 -16.01 1.80
C ALA A 19 -33.83 -15.55 1.01
N VAL A 20 -33.74 -14.24 0.78
CA VAL A 20 -32.51 -13.58 0.37
C VAL A 20 -31.61 -13.62 1.61
N VAL A 21 -30.64 -14.53 1.61
CA VAL A 21 -29.52 -14.47 2.56
C VAL A 21 -28.70 -13.29 2.13
N GLU A 22 -28.93 -12.12 2.75
CA GLU A 22 -27.99 -11.02 2.73
C GLU A 22 -26.77 -11.50 3.53
N THR A 23 -25.73 -11.94 2.83
CA THR A 23 -24.40 -12.03 3.41
C THR A 23 -23.94 -10.59 3.63
N GLU A 24 -24.18 -10.05 4.82
CA GLU A 24 -23.44 -8.90 5.30
C GLU A 24 -21.97 -9.31 5.33
N SER A 25 -21.25 -8.93 4.28
CA SER A 25 -19.79 -8.85 4.38
C SER A 25 -19.51 -7.70 5.33
N ASP A 26 -19.28 -8.02 6.59
CA ASP A 26 -18.62 -7.12 7.54
C ASP A 26 -17.22 -6.80 7.01
N GLN A 27 -17.17 -5.97 5.99
CA GLN A 27 -16.00 -5.21 5.64
C GLN A 27 -15.91 -4.12 6.71
N ASN A 28 -15.28 -4.46 7.83
CA ASN A 28 -14.81 -3.49 8.80
C ASN A 28 -13.69 -2.68 8.12
N ASN A 29 -14.09 -1.95 7.08
CA ASN A 29 -13.23 -1.02 6.36
C ASN A 29 -13.13 0.21 7.26
N SER A 30 -12.21 0.19 8.22
CA SER A 30 -11.88 1.37 9.00
C SER A 30 -11.26 2.39 8.04
N MET A 31 -12.12 3.14 7.33
CA MET A 31 -11.66 4.24 6.50
C MET A 31 -10.94 5.23 7.39
N VAL A 32 -9.65 5.41 7.12
CA VAL A 32 -8.89 6.48 7.75
C VAL A 32 -9.58 7.80 7.43
N SER A 33 -9.96 8.55 8.46
CA SER A 33 -10.52 9.89 8.28
C SER A 33 -9.37 10.83 7.90
N PHE A 34 -9.46 11.42 6.70
CA PHE A 34 -8.50 12.42 6.26
C PHE A 34 -9.05 13.81 6.63
N GLU A 35 -8.31 14.51 7.48
CA GLU A 35 -8.59 15.90 7.81
C GLU A 35 -7.67 16.84 7.01
N ASN A 36 -8.09 18.10 6.86
CA ASN A 36 -7.25 19.11 6.25
C ASN A 36 -5.99 19.34 7.11
N GLY A 37 -4.82 19.32 6.48
CA GLY A 37 -3.56 19.56 7.18
C GLY A 37 -2.33 19.22 6.35
N ASP A 38 -1.18 19.62 6.86
CA ASP A 38 0.10 19.30 6.24
C ASP A 38 0.50 17.87 6.59
N ILE A 39 0.67 17.02 5.58
CA ILE A 39 1.20 15.66 5.76
C ILE A 39 2.73 15.65 5.80
N MET A 40 3.38 16.68 5.26
CA MET A 40 4.83 16.91 5.33
C MET A 40 5.11 18.42 5.30
N THR A 41 6.03 18.89 6.13
CA THR A 41 6.41 20.31 6.15
C THR A 41 7.92 20.43 6.23
N SER A 42 8.52 21.11 5.23
CA SER A 42 9.95 21.50 5.19
C SER A 42 10.91 20.37 5.57
N ALA A 43 10.64 19.14 5.11
CA ALA A 43 11.53 18.02 5.37
C ALA A 43 12.88 18.24 4.69
N THR A 44 13.97 18.14 5.44
CA THR A 44 15.36 18.33 4.98
C THR A 44 16.20 17.07 5.05
N GLU A 45 15.66 16.00 5.61
CA GLU A 45 16.33 14.71 5.75
C GLU A 45 15.31 13.57 5.72
N ASP A 46 15.78 12.40 5.34
CA ASP A 46 15.00 11.18 5.36
C ASP A 46 14.90 10.59 6.78
N PRO A 47 14.11 9.52 6.99
CA PRO A 47 13.92 8.91 8.31
C PRO A 47 15.18 8.31 8.94
N LEU A 48 16.27 8.15 8.18
CA LEU A 48 17.57 7.68 8.67
C LEU A 48 18.55 8.83 8.90
N GLY A 49 18.12 10.09 8.71
CA GLY A 49 18.92 11.30 8.95
C GLY A 49 19.81 11.70 7.77
N THR A 50 19.65 11.07 6.59
CA THR A 50 20.38 11.49 5.38
C THR A 50 19.77 12.76 4.83
N LYS A 51 20.61 13.76 4.54
CA LYS A 51 20.13 15.03 4.01
C LYS A 51 19.53 14.86 2.62
N PHE A 52 18.35 15.46 2.45
CA PHE A 52 17.69 15.53 1.15
C PHE A 52 18.39 16.54 0.24
N SER A 53 18.52 16.18 -1.04
CA SER A 53 18.94 17.09 -2.10
C SER A 53 18.11 16.86 -3.36
N TYR A 54 17.84 17.93 -4.10
CA TYR A 54 17.22 17.81 -5.42
C TYR A 54 18.21 17.21 -6.42
N PRO A 55 17.72 16.47 -7.44
CA PRO A 55 18.57 16.02 -8.53
C PRO A 55 19.16 17.21 -9.27
N THR A 56 20.35 16.99 -9.89
CA THR A 56 21.10 18.04 -10.57
C THR A 56 20.83 18.11 -12.07
N GLY A 57 20.22 17.07 -12.66
CA GLY A 57 19.84 17.01 -14.06
C GLY A 57 18.47 17.65 -14.33
N GLU A 58 17.89 17.38 -15.51
CA GLU A 58 16.54 17.86 -15.87
C GLU A 58 15.51 17.20 -14.94
N ALA A 59 14.95 17.98 -14.01
CA ALA A 59 14.07 17.46 -13.00
C ALA A 59 12.77 16.87 -13.59
N ALA A 60 12.36 15.73 -13.08
CA ALA A 60 11.10 15.08 -13.43
C ALA A 60 10.44 14.47 -12.18
N ILE A 61 9.12 14.52 -12.12
CA ILE A 61 8.34 13.90 -11.05
C ILE A 61 7.53 12.75 -11.63
N THR A 62 7.65 11.59 -10.99
CA THR A 62 6.81 10.42 -11.30
C THR A 62 6.03 10.01 -10.07
N SER A 63 4.70 10.10 -10.13
CA SER A 63 3.84 9.69 -9.03
C SER A 63 3.18 8.35 -9.33
N GLN A 64 3.14 7.48 -8.34
CA GLN A 64 2.57 6.15 -8.42
C GLN A 64 1.70 5.87 -7.21
N ILE A 65 0.56 5.20 -7.43
CA ILE A 65 -0.17 4.53 -6.38
C ILE A 65 0.20 3.04 -6.41
N LYS A 66 0.47 2.48 -5.24
CA LYS A 66 0.78 1.06 -5.06
C LYS A 66 -0.28 0.42 -4.20
N ARG A 67 -0.67 -0.80 -4.56
CA ARG A 67 -1.53 -1.66 -3.75
C ARG A 67 -0.89 -3.02 -3.62
N TRP A 68 -0.60 -3.44 -2.41
CA TRP A 68 0.06 -4.70 -2.10
C TRP A 68 -0.78 -5.53 -1.14
N ALA A 69 -1.06 -6.76 -1.52
CA ALA A 69 -1.76 -7.71 -0.66
C ALA A 69 -0.92 -8.05 0.59
N PRO A 70 -1.55 -8.56 1.66
CA PRO A 70 -0.84 -9.11 2.80
C PRO A 70 0.25 -10.11 2.40
N GLY A 71 1.43 -9.99 3.02
CA GLY A 71 2.59 -10.85 2.74
C GLY A 71 3.38 -10.50 1.49
N PHE A 72 3.00 -9.45 0.75
CA PHE A 72 3.84 -8.98 -0.37
C PHE A 72 5.18 -8.46 0.12
N GLN A 73 6.24 -8.81 -0.60
CA GLN A 73 7.60 -8.31 -0.38
C GLN A 73 8.21 -7.93 -1.74
N SER A 74 8.82 -6.73 -1.83
CA SER A 74 9.60 -6.34 -3.00
C SER A 74 10.94 -7.07 -3.04
N PRO A 75 11.59 -7.20 -4.21
CA PRO A 75 13.01 -7.54 -4.25
C PRO A 75 13.83 -6.45 -3.54
N TRP A 76 15.09 -6.78 -3.19
CA TRP A 76 16.06 -5.77 -2.80
C TRP A 76 16.32 -4.81 -3.95
N HIS A 77 16.31 -3.52 -3.64
CA HIS A 77 16.54 -2.45 -4.61
C HIS A 77 17.01 -1.18 -3.91
N TYR A 78 17.46 -0.23 -4.68
CA TYR A 78 17.64 1.13 -4.19
C TYR A 78 17.09 2.13 -5.21
N HIS A 79 16.78 3.33 -4.73
CA HIS A 79 16.39 4.47 -5.55
C HIS A 79 17.52 5.46 -5.62
N PRO A 80 17.96 5.90 -6.83
CA PRO A 80 18.94 6.98 -6.96
C PRO A 80 18.44 8.33 -6.45
N TYR A 81 17.11 8.46 -6.29
CA TYR A 81 16.45 9.70 -5.91
C TYR A 81 15.51 9.46 -4.74
N SER A 82 15.33 10.49 -3.91
CA SER A 82 14.31 10.47 -2.88
C SER A 82 12.92 10.57 -3.49
N GLY A 83 11.94 10.01 -2.81
CA GLY A 83 10.52 10.15 -3.13
C GLY A 83 9.75 10.57 -1.89
N ILE A 84 8.63 11.25 -2.07
CA ILE A 84 7.68 11.52 -0.99
C ILE A 84 6.70 10.38 -0.97
N ALA A 85 6.63 9.64 0.15
CA ALA A 85 5.70 8.52 0.31
C ALA A 85 4.67 8.82 1.41
N TYR A 86 3.43 8.37 1.17
CA TYR A 86 2.30 8.52 2.09
C TYR A 86 1.43 7.26 2.08
N VAL A 87 1.25 6.66 3.25
CA VAL A 87 0.41 5.47 3.42
C VAL A 87 -1.05 5.90 3.56
N VAL A 88 -1.89 5.38 2.68
CA VAL A 88 -3.34 5.68 2.62
C VAL A 88 -4.13 4.61 3.39
N GLN A 89 -3.67 3.35 3.34
CA GLN A 89 -4.31 2.21 4.00
C GLN A 89 -3.24 1.19 4.40
N GLY A 90 -3.45 0.54 5.54
CA GLY A 90 -2.57 -0.53 6.03
C GLY A 90 -1.24 -0.02 6.57
N GLU A 91 -0.21 -0.84 6.47
CA GLU A 91 1.12 -0.51 6.95
C GLU A 91 2.23 -0.94 5.98
N LEU A 92 3.18 -0.04 5.75
CA LEU A 92 4.36 -0.24 4.94
C LEU A 92 5.58 -0.44 5.86
N THR A 93 6.21 -1.61 5.81
CA THR A 93 7.51 -1.84 6.46
C THR A 93 8.62 -1.74 5.42
N VAL A 94 9.61 -0.92 5.69
CA VAL A 94 10.82 -0.78 4.86
C VAL A 94 12.02 -1.26 5.66
N ASN A 95 12.74 -2.23 5.11
CA ASN A 95 13.93 -2.83 5.70
C ASN A 95 15.14 -2.36 4.91
N TYR A 96 16.14 -1.83 5.59
CA TYR A 96 17.32 -1.20 5.00
C TYR A 96 18.58 -2.00 5.28
N ASP A 97 19.44 -2.06 4.27
CA ASP A 97 20.83 -2.51 4.37
C ASP A 97 21.75 -1.32 4.13
N SER A 98 22.33 -0.79 5.20
CA SER A 98 23.27 0.32 5.17
C SER A 98 24.73 -0.12 5.04
N GLU A 99 25.01 -1.43 5.01
CA GLU A 99 26.37 -1.99 5.04
C GLU A 99 26.82 -2.44 3.64
N THR A 100 25.89 -2.87 2.79
CA THR A 100 26.22 -3.33 1.43
C THR A 100 26.40 -2.14 0.49
N SER A 101 27.58 -2.08 -0.17
CA SER A 101 27.85 -1.07 -1.21
C SER A 101 26.84 -1.15 -2.35
N LEU A 102 26.46 0.00 -2.93
CA LEU A 102 25.57 0.08 -4.09
C LEU A 102 26.16 -0.62 -5.33
N ASP A 103 27.47 -0.67 -5.47
CA ASP A 103 28.18 -1.35 -6.58
C ASP A 103 28.10 -2.87 -6.46
N ASN A 104 27.71 -3.40 -5.29
CA ASN A 104 27.58 -4.82 -5.06
C ASN A 104 26.12 -5.28 -5.32
N VAL A 105 25.69 -5.19 -6.58
CA VAL A 105 24.31 -5.50 -6.99
C VAL A 105 23.95 -6.98 -6.80
N GLY A 106 24.89 -7.90 -6.98
CA GLY A 106 24.71 -9.35 -6.83
C GLY A 106 25.07 -9.90 -5.44
N GLY A 107 25.56 -9.04 -4.52
CA GLY A 107 25.95 -9.46 -3.18
C GLY A 107 24.75 -9.73 -2.26
N GLU A 108 24.96 -10.58 -1.27
CA GLU A 108 23.99 -10.82 -0.22
C GLU A 108 23.68 -9.52 0.53
N LYS A 109 22.40 -9.26 0.80
CA LYS A 109 21.93 -8.10 1.56
C LYS A 109 21.37 -8.57 2.90
N SER A 110 21.51 -7.74 3.91
CA SER A 110 21.02 -8.02 5.27
C SER A 110 20.14 -6.88 5.78
N ILE A 111 19.19 -7.21 6.64
CA ILE A 111 18.37 -6.19 7.31
C ILE A 111 19.15 -5.63 8.49
N VAL A 112 19.62 -4.38 8.36
CA VAL A 112 20.34 -3.66 9.40
C VAL A 112 19.36 -2.85 10.26
N THR A 113 18.37 -2.22 9.62
CA THR A 113 17.32 -1.47 10.31
C THR A 113 16.00 -1.57 9.58
N SER A 114 14.91 -1.32 10.30
CA SER A 114 13.55 -1.35 9.74
C SER A 114 12.74 -0.19 10.25
N GLN A 115 11.85 0.33 9.40
CA GLN A 115 10.86 1.34 9.76
C GLN A 115 9.48 0.94 9.24
N THR A 116 8.44 1.24 10.02
CA THR A 116 7.06 0.97 9.64
C THR A 116 6.25 2.26 9.66
N TYR A 117 5.54 2.50 8.56
CA TYR A 117 4.68 3.66 8.33
C TYR A 117 3.24 3.18 8.18
N ARG A 118 2.28 3.88 8.79
CA ARG A 118 0.88 3.49 8.82
C ARG A 118 -0.02 4.55 8.20
N ALA A 119 -1.19 4.15 7.78
CA ALA A 119 -2.24 5.09 7.44
C ALA A 119 -2.53 6.03 8.63
N GLY A 120 -2.56 7.35 8.36
CA GLY A 120 -2.66 8.38 9.40
C GLY A 120 -1.34 8.94 9.92
N ASP A 121 -0.22 8.29 9.65
CA ASP A 121 1.11 8.86 9.93
C ASP A 121 1.40 10.03 8.97
N LYS A 122 2.45 10.78 9.26
CA LYS A 122 2.97 11.79 8.32
C LYS A 122 3.61 11.11 7.09
N ALA A 123 3.59 11.82 5.98
CA ALA A 123 4.39 11.44 4.81
C ALA A 123 5.89 11.51 5.16
N PHE A 124 6.69 10.71 4.50
CA PHE A 124 8.13 10.64 4.72
C PHE A 124 8.91 10.73 3.42
N LEU A 125 10.15 11.15 3.51
CA LEU A 125 11.10 11.05 2.40
C LEU A 125 11.63 9.62 2.32
N GLY A 126 11.48 8.98 1.16
CA GLY A 126 12.12 7.70 0.89
C GLY A 126 13.64 7.88 0.83
N VAL A 127 14.35 6.95 1.45
CA VAL A 127 15.82 6.95 1.51
C VAL A 127 16.38 6.71 0.10
N ALA A 128 17.25 7.64 -0.35
CA ALA A 128 17.97 7.48 -1.61
C ALA A 128 19.30 6.77 -1.40
N ASN A 129 19.79 6.08 -2.44
CA ASN A 129 21.11 5.45 -2.47
C ASN A 129 21.40 4.51 -1.28
N MET A 130 20.39 3.71 -0.94
CA MET A 130 20.53 2.67 0.09
C MET A 130 19.71 1.46 -0.30
N TRP A 131 20.31 0.27 -0.22
CA TRP A 131 19.61 -0.98 -0.44
C TRP A 131 18.47 -1.14 0.55
N HIS A 132 17.30 -1.48 0.05
CA HIS A 132 16.15 -1.77 0.88
C HIS A 132 15.19 -2.73 0.19
N LEU A 133 14.34 -3.35 0.99
CA LEU A 133 13.16 -4.04 0.53
C LEU A 133 11.96 -3.55 1.32
N SER A 134 10.81 -3.54 0.70
CA SER A 134 9.56 -3.06 1.28
C SER A 134 8.54 -4.17 1.33
N GLU A 135 7.76 -4.23 2.41
CA GLU A 135 6.80 -5.31 2.67
C GLU A 135 5.48 -4.79 3.23
N ASN A 136 4.42 -5.55 2.92
CA ASN A 136 3.18 -5.50 3.66
C ASN A 136 3.15 -6.65 4.68
N LYS A 137 3.47 -6.38 5.94
CA LYS A 137 3.40 -7.34 7.06
C LYS A 137 2.03 -7.35 7.75
N GLY A 138 1.14 -6.43 7.34
CA GLY A 138 -0.21 -6.34 7.87
C GLY A 138 -1.14 -7.45 7.40
N SER A 139 -2.37 -7.44 7.91
CA SER A 139 -3.42 -8.40 7.56
C SER A 139 -4.41 -7.88 6.51
N GLU A 140 -4.26 -6.63 6.08
CA GLU A 140 -5.07 -5.98 5.06
C GLU A 140 -4.21 -5.49 3.90
N ASP A 141 -4.84 -5.06 2.80
CA ASP A 141 -4.13 -4.44 1.69
C ASP A 141 -3.44 -3.16 2.15
N LEU A 142 -2.16 -3.05 1.82
CA LEU A 142 -1.42 -1.81 1.91
C LEU A 142 -1.68 -0.98 0.65
N VAL A 143 -2.11 0.28 0.84
CA VAL A 143 -2.21 1.26 -0.25
C VAL A 143 -1.37 2.47 0.11
N PHE A 144 -0.47 2.87 -0.77
CA PHE A 144 0.36 4.05 -0.57
C PHE A 144 0.63 4.78 -1.89
N ILE A 145 0.91 6.06 -1.78
CA ILE A 145 1.32 6.91 -2.89
C ILE A 145 2.79 7.23 -2.71
N VAL A 146 3.55 7.21 -3.79
CA VAL A 146 4.94 7.69 -3.82
C VAL A 146 5.14 8.60 -5.02
N SER A 147 5.76 9.76 -4.78
CA SER A 147 6.14 10.74 -5.79
C SER A 147 7.66 10.89 -5.81
N TRP A 148 8.28 10.33 -6.84
CA TRP A 148 9.73 10.37 -7.02
C TRP A 148 10.18 11.72 -7.56
N LEU A 149 11.17 12.31 -6.90
CA LEU A 149 11.81 13.57 -7.29
C LEU A 149 13.08 13.25 -8.08
N GLY A 150 12.90 12.77 -9.29
CA GLY A 150 13.98 12.21 -10.12
C GLY A 150 14.40 13.10 -11.28
N GLU A 151 15.08 12.49 -12.23
CA GLU A 151 15.53 13.12 -13.47
C GLU A 151 14.82 12.49 -14.67
N LYS A 152 14.60 13.29 -15.71
CA LYS A 152 13.96 12.86 -16.93
C LYS A 152 14.75 11.73 -17.60
N ASP A 153 14.02 10.71 -18.05
CA ASP A 153 14.55 9.54 -18.74
C ASP A 153 15.59 8.72 -17.94
N LYS A 154 15.63 8.88 -16.60
CA LYS A 154 16.46 8.10 -15.71
C LYS A 154 15.66 7.05 -14.95
N ALA A 155 16.32 5.93 -14.65
CA ALA A 155 15.73 4.87 -13.86
C ALA A 155 15.38 5.36 -12.43
N LEU A 156 14.19 5.01 -11.97
CA LEU A 156 13.75 5.34 -10.61
C LEU A 156 14.21 4.31 -9.57
N ALA A 157 14.59 3.11 -10.02
CA ALA A 157 15.06 2.04 -9.14
C ALA A 157 16.13 1.21 -9.84
N VAL A 158 17.06 0.69 -9.06
CA VAL A 158 18.04 -0.33 -9.44
C VAL A 158 17.75 -1.57 -8.60
N LEU A 159 17.51 -2.70 -9.26
CA LEU A 159 17.20 -3.97 -8.61
C LEU A 159 18.49 -4.75 -8.31
N GLU A 160 18.46 -5.63 -7.31
CA GLU A 160 19.50 -6.63 -7.13
C GLU A 160 19.59 -7.55 -8.35
N GLU A 161 20.79 -8.00 -8.68
CA GLU A 161 21.03 -9.07 -9.65
C GLU A 161 21.06 -10.42 -8.95
N LYS A 162 20.32 -11.41 -9.49
CA LYS A 162 20.25 -12.78 -8.95
C LYS A 162 21.13 -13.71 -9.77
#